data_47e1fb4034c07e15ea6f353ca8e54ce9
#
_entry.id   47e1fb4034c07e15ea6f353ca8e54ce9
#
_cell.length_a   1.000
_cell.length_b   1.000
_cell.length_c   1.000
_cell.angle_alpha   90.00
_cell.angle_beta   90.00
_cell.angle_gamma   90.00
#
_symmetry.space_group_name_H-M   'P 1'
#
loop_
_entity.id
_entity.type
_entity.pdbx_description
1 polymer ?
#
loop_
_entity_poly.entity_id
_entity_poly.type
_entity_poly.pdbx_seq_one_letter_code
_entity_poly.pdbx_strand_id
1 'polypeptide(L)'
;MYDKLCVNARSMPFWCVGNPLGDPFGGPVQPKIDSLEVAQLIADAKKAGLIEMTSYHDDDLVPWDPEHPEDDLDPKSAAYAKLVAIRKILRKAGVKVNASICSLHGHPMFRAGGLCNPDPKIRALAAKKVERTLRIGAFLGAKHYVYWVARDGFESYPACDFKHCYDWLAEGLNHVTDYIAAKGLRNYVGGTVEPKPNEPRGAMFLPTSGHSVGFIMTRLKKPDFWGVNPELLQHEGMCLINSVLTVSYLIACRKLKFLHFGSQIKGQFDDDFPPLVGPEGLKETVWMFRTLADCGWKGIVEFDCHMLRCDGGTTNEEALDRMRRFIRQCSEAVDVCVELASRIKPPKKGLTQGEADLAAIRQMCRV
;
A
#
# COMPACT_ATOMS: atom_id res chain seq x y z
N MET A 1 -27.61 -6.27 0.30
CA MET A 1 -26.20 -6.72 0.39
C MET A 1 -25.65 -6.53 -0.99
N TYR A 2 -24.79 -5.51 -1.22
CA TYR A 2 -24.15 -5.33 -2.50
C TYR A 2 -23.34 -6.61 -2.78
N ASP A 3 -23.59 -7.27 -3.89
CA ASP A 3 -22.58 -8.13 -4.49
C ASP A 3 -21.40 -7.18 -4.74
N LYS A 4 -20.30 -7.37 -4.01
CA LYS A 4 -19.20 -6.37 -3.87
C LYS A 4 -18.45 -6.14 -5.19
N LEU A 5 -19.17 -6.19 -6.31
CA LEU A 5 -18.69 -5.99 -7.67
C LEU A 5 -17.33 -6.67 -7.91
N CYS A 6 -16.22 -5.94 -7.70
CA CYS A 6 -14.84 -6.44 -7.84
C CYS A 6 -14.07 -6.48 -6.50
N VAL A 7 -14.69 -6.12 -5.36
CA VAL A 7 -14.02 -6.00 -4.07
C VAL A 7 -14.30 -7.23 -3.21
N ASN A 8 -13.28 -8.07 -3.00
CA ASN A 8 -13.37 -9.23 -2.10
C ASN A 8 -13.12 -8.88 -0.63
N ALA A 9 -12.23 -7.93 -0.38
CA ALA A 9 -11.91 -7.47 0.96
C ALA A 9 -11.41 -6.02 0.95
N ARG A 10 -11.64 -5.33 2.05
CA ARG A 10 -11.04 -4.02 2.35
C ARG A 10 -9.96 -4.23 3.40
N SER A 11 -8.82 -3.57 3.22
CA SER A 11 -7.70 -3.65 4.14
C SER A 11 -7.36 -2.24 4.64
N MET A 12 -7.26 -2.06 5.97
CA MET A 12 -6.86 -0.82 6.61
C MET A 12 -5.51 -1.00 7.28
N PRO A 13 -4.45 -0.42 6.73
CA PRO A 13 -3.11 -0.58 7.26
C PRO A 13 -2.84 0.16 8.56
N PHE A 14 -1.81 -0.32 9.28
CA PHE A 14 -1.35 0.30 10.51
C PHE A 14 -0.85 1.73 10.31
N TRP A 15 -0.13 2.01 9.20
CA TRP A 15 0.40 3.34 8.89
C TRP A 15 -0.69 4.38 8.62
N CYS A 16 -1.82 3.99 8.07
CA CYS A 16 -2.96 4.91 7.89
C CYS A 16 -3.57 5.33 9.24
N VAL A 17 -3.73 4.36 10.16
CA VAL A 17 -4.37 4.58 11.46
C VAL A 17 -3.41 5.19 12.49
N GLY A 18 -2.13 4.80 12.44
CA GLY A 18 -1.10 5.28 13.36
C GLY A 18 -0.41 6.57 12.93
N ASN A 19 -0.82 7.18 11.81
CA ASN A 19 -0.17 8.38 11.27
C ASN A 19 -0.33 9.57 12.21
N PRO A 20 0.79 10.23 12.62
CA PRO A 20 0.73 11.39 13.51
C PRO A 20 0.39 12.71 12.78
N LEU A 21 0.18 12.69 11.47
CA LEU A 21 -0.22 13.82 10.62
C LEU A 21 0.81 14.96 10.61
N GLY A 22 2.08 14.61 10.45
CA GLY A 22 3.15 15.57 10.20
C GLY A 22 3.26 15.94 8.71
N ASP A 23 3.96 17.03 8.44
CA ASP A 23 4.34 17.46 7.09
C ASP A 23 5.76 18.06 7.10
N PRO A 24 6.38 18.36 5.92
CA PRO A 24 7.73 18.91 5.87
C PRO A 24 7.90 20.28 6.54
N PHE A 25 6.82 20.99 6.80
CA PHE A 25 6.82 22.36 7.33
C PHE A 25 6.40 22.45 8.80
N GLY A 26 5.80 21.39 9.33
CA GLY A 26 5.33 21.37 10.71
C GLY A 26 5.35 19.96 11.32
N GLY A 27 5.56 19.90 12.62
CA GLY A 27 5.50 18.65 13.38
C GLY A 27 4.11 18.01 13.37
N PRO A 28 3.99 16.82 13.97
CA PRO A 28 2.70 16.13 14.10
C PRO A 28 1.64 17.01 14.80
N VAL A 29 0.40 16.92 14.31
CA VAL A 29 -0.75 17.65 14.90
C VAL A 29 -1.54 16.78 15.88
N GLN A 30 -1.27 15.47 15.90
CA GLN A 30 -1.88 14.57 16.88
C GLN A 30 -0.82 13.69 17.56
N PRO A 31 -1.12 13.17 18.78
CA PRO A 31 -0.27 12.18 19.42
C PRO A 31 -0.06 10.95 18.56
N LYS A 32 1.13 10.35 18.65
CA LYS A 32 1.37 9.03 18.03
C LYS A 32 0.55 7.98 18.77
N ILE A 33 -0.35 7.31 18.05
CA ILE A 33 -1.15 6.21 18.59
C ILE A 33 -0.25 4.97 18.74
N ASP A 34 -0.30 4.33 19.90
CA ASP A 34 0.49 3.10 20.13
C ASP A 34 -0.02 1.95 19.25
N SER A 35 0.88 1.07 18.83
CA SER A 35 0.53 -0.04 17.91
C SER A 35 -0.48 -1.03 18.51
N LEU A 36 -0.61 -1.15 19.83
CA LEU A 36 -1.68 -1.94 20.46
C LEU A 36 -3.04 -1.24 20.34
N GLU A 37 -3.08 0.08 20.47
CA GLU A 37 -4.29 0.89 20.24
C GLU A 37 -4.69 0.85 18.76
N VAL A 38 -3.73 0.95 17.83
CA VAL A 38 -3.96 0.76 16.40
C VAL A 38 -4.55 -0.62 16.12
N ALA A 39 -3.97 -1.69 16.68
CA ALA A 39 -4.49 -3.05 16.54
C ALA A 39 -5.92 -3.16 17.06
N GLN A 40 -6.26 -2.46 18.16
CA GLN A 40 -7.61 -2.45 18.71
C GLN A 40 -8.59 -1.70 17.80
N LEU A 41 -8.21 -0.53 17.25
CA LEU A 41 -9.03 0.21 16.27
C LEU A 41 -9.34 -0.63 15.04
N ILE A 42 -8.34 -1.33 14.48
CA ILE A 42 -8.49 -2.25 13.37
C ILE A 42 -9.43 -3.42 13.73
N ALA A 43 -9.28 -3.98 14.93
CA ALA A 43 -10.15 -5.05 15.41
C ALA A 43 -11.60 -4.60 15.57
N ASP A 44 -11.83 -3.39 16.04
CA ASP A 44 -13.17 -2.82 16.20
C ASP A 44 -13.80 -2.47 14.84
N ALA A 45 -13.01 -1.96 13.90
CA ALA A 45 -13.43 -1.74 12.52
C ALA A 45 -13.86 -3.05 11.83
N LYS A 46 -13.13 -4.14 12.06
CA LYS A 46 -13.52 -5.48 11.58
C LYS A 46 -14.85 -5.94 12.15
N LYS A 47 -15.06 -5.79 13.47
CA LYS A 47 -16.34 -6.14 14.13
C LYS A 47 -17.50 -5.31 13.59
N ALA A 48 -17.25 -4.04 13.25
CA ALA A 48 -18.23 -3.15 12.64
C ALA A 48 -18.49 -3.46 11.15
N GLY A 49 -17.80 -4.42 10.54
CA GLY A 49 -17.97 -4.79 9.14
C GLY A 49 -17.37 -3.79 8.15
N LEU A 50 -16.51 -2.87 8.62
CA LEU A 50 -15.90 -1.84 7.79
C LEU A 50 -14.73 -2.37 6.96
N ILE A 51 -13.98 -3.33 7.50
CA ILE A 51 -12.77 -3.91 6.88
C ILE A 51 -12.70 -5.41 7.13
N GLU A 52 -11.89 -6.11 6.35
CA GLU A 52 -11.61 -7.53 6.50
C GLU A 52 -10.17 -7.83 6.88
N MET A 53 -9.26 -6.95 6.48
CA MET A 53 -7.81 -7.17 6.53
C MET A 53 -7.05 -5.95 7.04
N THR A 54 -5.75 -6.16 7.27
CA THR A 54 -4.78 -5.11 7.60
C THR A 54 -3.43 -5.43 6.98
N SER A 55 -2.58 -4.41 6.86
CA SER A 55 -1.16 -4.50 6.51
C SER A 55 -0.34 -3.60 7.42
N TYR A 56 0.98 -3.69 7.37
CA TYR A 56 1.85 -2.88 8.23
C TYR A 56 3.27 -2.77 7.64
N HIS A 57 3.95 -1.69 7.96
CA HIS A 57 5.41 -1.69 7.97
C HIS A 57 5.91 -2.36 9.24
N ASP A 58 7.03 -3.05 9.17
CA ASP A 58 7.61 -3.72 10.35
C ASP A 58 7.81 -2.74 11.53
N ASP A 59 8.17 -1.49 11.26
CA ASP A 59 8.38 -0.44 12.27
C ASP A 59 7.08 0.13 12.86
N ASP A 60 5.92 -0.07 12.22
CA ASP A 60 4.62 0.31 12.78
C ASP A 60 4.28 -0.55 14.00
N LEU A 61 4.76 -1.77 14.04
CA LEU A 61 4.48 -2.73 15.11
C LEU A 61 5.47 -2.61 16.25
N VAL A 62 6.75 -2.74 15.92
CA VAL A 62 7.88 -2.68 16.86
C VAL A 62 9.06 -1.97 16.20
N PRO A 63 9.71 -1.01 16.87
CA PRO A 63 10.85 -0.30 16.31
C PRO A 63 11.98 -1.27 15.93
N TRP A 64 12.69 -0.96 14.86
CA TRP A 64 13.88 -1.69 14.47
C TRP A 64 15.12 -1.10 15.11
N ASP A 65 15.96 -1.98 15.68
CA ASP A 65 17.28 -1.62 16.19
C ASP A 65 18.35 -2.22 15.25
N PRO A 66 19.14 -1.38 14.55
CA PRO A 66 20.19 -1.87 13.67
C PRO A 66 21.34 -2.58 14.40
N GLU A 67 21.52 -2.33 15.70
CA GLU A 67 22.55 -3.00 16.53
C GLU A 67 22.09 -4.39 16.97
N HIS A 68 20.78 -4.61 17.08
CA HIS A 68 20.16 -5.88 17.47
C HIS A 68 19.05 -6.29 16.48
N PRO A 69 19.38 -6.51 15.20
CA PRO A 69 18.37 -6.63 14.13
C PRO A 69 17.53 -7.91 14.18
N GLU A 70 17.83 -8.86 15.05
CA GLU A 70 17.21 -10.20 15.05
C GLU A 70 16.36 -10.51 16.29
N ASP A 71 16.31 -9.62 17.30
CA ASP A 71 15.76 -9.92 18.62
C ASP A 71 14.21 -9.87 18.72
N ASP A 72 13.51 -9.40 17.68
CA ASP A 72 12.06 -9.19 17.73
C ASP A 72 11.23 -10.47 17.94
N LEU A 73 11.77 -11.61 17.56
CA LEU A 73 11.13 -12.91 17.74
C LEU A 73 11.77 -13.75 18.85
N ASP A 74 12.68 -13.19 19.64
CA ASP A 74 13.12 -13.81 20.89
C ASP A 74 11.97 -13.76 21.92
N PRO A 75 11.51 -14.91 22.45
CA PRO A 75 10.45 -14.95 23.45
C PRO A 75 10.71 -14.12 24.71
N LYS A 76 11.95 -13.75 24.98
CA LYS A 76 12.35 -12.91 26.11
C LYS A 76 12.30 -11.41 25.83
N SER A 77 12.18 -11.02 24.55
CA SER A 77 12.21 -9.60 24.16
C SER A 77 10.86 -8.91 24.40
N ALA A 78 10.91 -7.61 24.73
CA ALA A 78 9.71 -6.78 24.81
C ALA A 78 9.00 -6.66 23.44
N ALA A 79 9.76 -6.66 22.35
CA ALA A 79 9.25 -6.65 20.99
C ALA A 79 8.39 -7.90 20.71
N TYR A 80 8.88 -9.09 21.09
CA TYR A 80 8.08 -10.32 20.95
C TYR A 80 6.78 -10.27 21.75
N ALA A 81 6.84 -9.83 23.01
CA ALA A 81 5.65 -9.70 23.84
C ALA A 81 4.58 -8.79 23.20
N LYS A 82 5.02 -7.68 22.59
CA LYS A 82 4.16 -6.74 21.87
C LYS A 82 3.56 -7.38 20.60
N LEU A 83 4.36 -8.08 19.80
CA LEU A 83 3.90 -8.82 18.62
C LEU A 83 2.87 -9.91 18.99
N VAL A 84 3.08 -10.62 20.09
CA VAL A 84 2.10 -11.62 20.62
C VAL A 84 0.79 -10.95 20.98
N ALA A 85 0.82 -9.79 21.64
CA ALA A 85 -0.37 -9.03 22.01
C ALA A 85 -1.13 -8.55 20.76
N ILE A 86 -0.45 -7.94 19.79
CA ILE A 86 -1.04 -7.52 18.51
C ILE A 86 -1.69 -8.73 17.80
N ARG A 87 -0.97 -9.83 17.66
CA ARG A 87 -1.49 -11.07 17.05
C ARG A 87 -2.74 -11.57 17.73
N LYS A 88 -2.78 -11.53 19.06
CA LYS A 88 -3.96 -11.96 19.86
C LYS A 88 -5.17 -11.07 19.58
N ILE A 89 -4.99 -9.74 19.54
CA ILE A 89 -6.05 -8.77 19.23
C ILE A 89 -6.62 -9.05 17.84
N LEU A 90 -5.78 -9.08 16.81
CA LEU A 90 -6.19 -9.27 15.42
C LEU A 90 -6.88 -10.63 15.21
N ARG A 91 -6.32 -11.71 15.75
CA ARG A 91 -6.92 -13.06 15.63
C ARG A 91 -8.27 -13.18 16.34
N LYS A 92 -8.41 -12.60 17.53
CA LYS A 92 -9.68 -12.60 18.27
C LYS A 92 -10.80 -11.92 17.48
N ALA A 93 -10.47 -10.87 16.74
CA ALA A 93 -11.42 -10.16 15.89
C ALA A 93 -11.62 -10.80 14.50
N GLY A 94 -10.81 -11.79 14.13
CA GLY A 94 -10.84 -12.41 12.80
C GLY A 94 -10.27 -11.52 11.69
N VAL A 95 -9.39 -10.54 12.04
CA VAL A 95 -8.66 -9.74 11.07
C VAL A 95 -7.58 -10.59 10.42
N LYS A 96 -7.54 -10.61 9.10
CA LYS A 96 -6.46 -11.25 8.32
C LYS A 96 -5.39 -10.24 8.00
N VAL A 97 -4.14 -10.69 7.85
CA VAL A 97 -3.04 -9.83 7.41
C VAL A 97 -2.84 -10.03 5.90
N ASN A 98 -2.98 -8.93 5.14
CA ASN A 98 -2.73 -8.93 3.70
C ASN A 98 -1.23 -8.88 3.42
N ALA A 99 -0.56 -7.83 3.86
CA ALA A 99 0.83 -7.62 3.52
C ALA A 99 1.72 -7.23 4.71
N SER A 100 3.00 -7.56 4.60
CA SER A 100 4.10 -7.02 5.40
C SER A 100 5.03 -6.22 4.52
N ILE A 101 5.41 -5.03 4.94
CA ILE A 101 6.24 -4.07 4.21
C ILE A 101 7.48 -3.80 5.01
N CYS A 102 8.64 -3.81 4.38
CA CYS A 102 9.90 -3.44 5.04
C CYS A 102 10.07 -1.92 5.02
N SER A 103 10.12 -1.28 6.18
CA SER A 103 10.39 0.16 6.29
C SER A 103 11.87 0.46 6.00
N LEU A 104 12.22 0.61 4.71
CA LEU A 104 13.55 1.04 4.27
C LEU A 104 13.64 2.58 4.08
N HIS A 105 12.75 3.34 4.70
CA HIS A 105 12.67 4.80 4.59
C HIS A 105 12.80 5.52 5.94
N GLY A 106 12.35 4.90 7.04
CA GLY A 106 12.24 5.55 8.34
C GLY A 106 13.57 5.80 9.04
N HIS A 107 14.54 4.87 8.93
CA HIS A 107 15.82 5.02 9.60
C HIS A 107 16.82 5.83 8.75
N PRO A 108 17.55 6.82 9.33
CA PRO A 108 18.49 7.69 8.60
C PRO A 108 19.58 6.99 7.80
N MET A 109 19.96 5.76 8.16
CA MET A 109 20.96 5.00 7.40
C MET A 109 20.52 4.70 5.98
N PHE A 110 19.21 4.61 5.73
CA PHE A 110 18.65 4.35 4.40
C PHE A 110 18.43 5.63 3.57
N ARG A 111 18.94 6.80 4.00
CA ARG A 111 18.75 8.07 3.29
C ARG A 111 19.17 8.05 1.81
N ALA A 112 20.15 7.20 1.46
CA ALA A 112 20.63 7.01 0.09
C ALA A 112 20.11 5.74 -0.60
N GLY A 113 19.01 5.16 -0.09
CA GLY A 113 18.42 3.91 -0.54
C GLY A 113 18.62 2.77 0.44
N GLY A 114 17.84 1.72 0.28
CA GLY A 114 17.93 0.46 1.01
C GLY A 114 18.62 -0.62 0.17
N LEU A 115 17.84 -1.27 -0.70
CA LEU A 115 18.33 -2.37 -1.55
C LEU A 115 19.26 -1.89 -2.69
N CYS A 116 19.10 -0.63 -3.13
CA CYS A 116 19.96 0.00 -4.15
C CYS A 116 21.02 0.93 -3.56
N ASN A 117 21.25 0.91 -2.25
CA ASN A 117 22.24 1.79 -1.62
C ASN A 117 23.64 1.58 -2.23
N PRO A 118 24.38 2.65 -2.55
CA PRO A 118 25.77 2.51 -3.06
C PRO A 118 26.70 1.79 -2.08
N ASP A 119 26.47 1.92 -0.77
CA ASP A 119 27.27 1.22 0.24
C ASP A 119 26.79 -0.24 0.40
N PRO A 120 27.63 -1.24 0.10
CA PRO A 120 27.29 -2.66 0.24
C PRO A 120 26.96 -3.06 1.68
N LYS A 121 27.50 -2.36 2.69
CA LYS A 121 27.18 -2.63 4.10
C LYS A 121 25.73 -2.26 4.40
N ILE A 122 25.26 -1.14 3.85
CA ILE A 122 23.85 -0.72 4.02
C ILE A 122 22.91 -1.67 3.26
N ARG A 123 23.27 -2.12 2.03
CA ARG A 123 22.50 -3.15 1.33
C ARG A 123 22.37 -4.44 2.14
N ALA A 124 23.47 -4.89 2.77
CA ALA A 124 23.45 -6.08 3.62
C ALA A 124 22.53 -5.89 4.86
N LEU A 125 22.54 -4.72 5.49
CA LEU A 125 21.63 -4.39 6.60
C LEU A 125 20.17 -4.31 6.13
N ALA A 126 19.93 -3.73 4.96
CA ALA A 126 18.59 -3.70 4.35
C ALA A 126 18.07 -5.13 4.10
N ALA A 127 18.91 -6.03 3.57
CA ALA A 127 18.54 -7.43 3.39
C ALA A 127 18.18 -8.12 4.73
N LYS A 128 18.94 -7.89 5.80
CA LYS A 128 18.61 -8.41 7.14
C LYS A 128 17.29 -7.85 7.67
N LYS A 129 17.03 -6.55 7.46
CA LYS A 129 15.75 -5.94 7.85
C LYS A 129 14.57 -6.54 7.06
N VAL A 130 14.77 -6.82 5.77
CA VAL A 130 13.81 -7.56 4.94
C VAL A 130 13.54 -8.96 5.52
N GLU A 131 14.57 -9.70 5.90
CA GLU A 131 14.41 -11.01 6.55
C GLU A 131 13.64 -10.92 7.87
N ARG A 132 13.91 -9.88 8.68
CA ARG A 132 13.12 -9.57 9.89
C ARG A 132 11.64 -9.38 9.56
N THR A 133 11.34 -8.54 8.57
CA THR A 133 9.97 -8.26 8.11
C THR A 133 9.27 -9.53 7.67
N LEU A 134 9.95 -10.39 6.92
CA LEU A 134 9.41 -11.68 6.48
C LEU A 134 9.12 -12.62 7.65
N ARG A 135 9.96 -12.65 8.69
CA ARG A 135 9.71 -13.46 9.90
C ARG A 135 8.52 -12.94 10.70
N ILE A 136 8.43 -11.62 10.92
CA ILE A 136 7.28 -10.99 11.59
C ILE A 136 6.01 -11.26 10.78
N GLY A 137 6.07 -11.12 9.45
CA GLY A 137 4.96 -11.40 8.57
C GLY A 137 4.49 -12.85 8.64
N ALA A 138 5.42 -13.80 8.66
CA ALA A 138 5.08 -15.21 8.85
C ALA A 138 4.43 -15.46 10.22
N PHE A 139 4.93 -14.83 11.28
CA PHE A 139 4.34 -14.93 12.63
C PHE A 139 2.91 -14.38 12.68
N LEU A 140 2.64 -13.26 12.02
CA LEU A 140 1.30 -12.64 11.98
C LEU A 140 0.38 -13.23 10.91
N GLY A 141 0.93 -13.93 9.91
CA GLY A 141 0.19 -14.62 8.85
C GLY A 141 -0.05 -13.77 7.60
N ALA A 142 0.86 -12.80 7.33
CA ALA A 142 0.84 -11.98 6.11
C ALA A 142 0.87 -12.85 4.85
N LYS A 143 0.09 -12.48 3.84
CA LYS A 143 -0.03 -13.21 2.57
C LYS A 143 0.92 -12.69 1.50
N HIS A 144 1.23 -11.40 1.53
CA HIS A 144 2.10 -10.75 0.56
C HIS A 144 3.28 -10.07 1.26
N TYR A 145 4.38 -9.98 0.55
CA TYR A 145 5.48 -9.07 0.87
C TYR A 145 5.41 -7.90 -0.09
N VAL A 146 5.44 -6.67 0.39
CA VAL A 146 5.50 -5.48 -0.46
C VAL A 146 6.90 -4.91 -0.45
N TYR A 147 7.44 -4.68 -1.61
CA TYR A 147 8.55 -3.79 -1.83
C TYR A 147 8.01 -2.44 -2.29
N TRP A 148 7.84 -1.51 -1.37
CA TRP A 148 7.69 -0.10 -1.67
C TRP A 148 9.08 0.46 -1.98
N VAL A 149 9.18 1.26 -3.05
CA VAL A 149 10.49 1.73 -3.54
C VAL A 149 11.23 2.64 -2.54
N ALA A 150 10.52 3.16 -1.53
CA ALA A 150 11.08 3.84 -0.35
C ALA A 150 12.04 5.00 -0.71
N ARG A 151 13.35 4.74 -0.59
CA ARG A 151 14.41 5.71 -0.91
C ARG A 151 15.36 5.19 -1.99
N ASP A 152 15.00 4.10 -2.67
CA ASP A 152 15.79 3.55 -3.78
C ASP A 152 15.59 4.40 -5.03
N GLY A 153 16.45 5.40 -5.19
CA GLY A 153 16.40 6.43 -6.21
C GLY A 153 17.60 7.37 -6.12
N PHE A 154 17.49 8.56 -6.69
CA PHE A 154 18.57 9.54 -6.74
C PHE A 154 18.06 10.99 -6.86
N GLU A 155 18.92 11.97 -6.52
CA GLU A 155 18.76 13.40 -6.80
C GLU A 155 19.86 13.93 -7.71
N SER A 156 21.04 13.28 -7.70
CA SER A 156 22.22 13.77 -8.43
C SER A 156 22.77 12.65 -9.32
N TYR A 157 22.90 12.93 -10.62
CA TYR A 157 23.44 11.96 -11.58
C TYR A 157 24.84 11.45 -11.19
N PRO A 158 25.82 12.31 -10.81
CA PRO A 158 27.15 11.84 -10.41
C PRO A 158 27.18 10.98 -9.16
N ALA A 159 26.15 11.06 -8.31
CA ALA A 159 26.05 10.30 -7.06
C ALA A 159 25.34 8.95 -7.24
N CYS A 160 24.84 8.64 -8.43
CA CYS A 160 24.12 7.41 -8.71
C CYS A 160 24.94 6.46 -9.59
N ASP A 161 25.06 5.22 -9.14
CA ASP A 161 25.65 4.15 -9.96
C ASP A 161 24.58 3.51 -10.85
N PHE A 162 24.25 4.16 -11.97
CA PHE A 162 23.28 3.68 -12.95
C PHE A 162 23.67 2.37 -13.61
N LYS A 163 24.95 1.97 -13.55
CA LYS A 163 25.40 0.71 -14.11
C LYS A 163 24.93 -0.48 -13.27
N HIS A 164 24.86 -0.33 -11.95
CA HIS A 164 24.63 -1.45 -11.05
C HIS A 164 23.33 -1.34 -10.22
N CYS A 165 22.68 -0.18 -10.15
CA CYS A 165 21.51 0.02 -9.28
C CYS A 165 20.38 -1.01 -9.51
N TYR A 166 20.09 -1.35 -10.75
CA TYR A 166 19.07 -2.36 -11.07
C TYR A 166 19.54 -3.80 -10.83
N ASP A 167 20.84 -4.05 -10.85
CA ASP A 167 21.41 -5.35 -10.46
C ASP A 167 21.24 -5.55 -8.95
N TRP A 168 21.60 -4.55 -8.15
CA TRP A 168 21.42 -4.59 -6.71
C TRP A 168 19.97 -4.74 -6.30
N LEU A 169 19.06 -4.02 -6.98
CA LEU A 169 17.62 -4.17 -6.74
C LEU A 169 17.14 -5.59 -7.05
N ALA A 170 17.58 -6.16 -8.18
CA ALA A 170 17.23 -7.52 -8.56
C ALA A 170 17.79 -8.55 -7.57
N GLU A 171 19.02 -8.37 -7.09
CA GLU A 171 19.63 -9.19 -6.04
C GLU A 171 18.78 -9.15 -4.75
N GLY A 172 18.40 -7.93 -4.30
CA GLY A 172 17.60 -7.75 -3.09
C GLY A 172 16.21 -8.40 -3.19
N LEU A 173 15.50 -8.23 -4.31
CA LEU A 173 14.17 -8.84 -4.50
C LEU A 173 14.24 -10.36 -4.75
N ASN A 174 15.28 -10.86 -5.40
CA ASN A 174 15.51 -12.30 -5.50
C ASN A 174 15.83 -12.90 -4.13
N HIS A 175 16.58 -12.19 -3.26
CA HIS A 175 16.83 -12.62 -1.88
C HIS A 175 15.53 -12.83 -1.08
N VAL A 176 14.52 -11.99 -1.27
CA VAL A 176 13.18 -12.20 -0.66
C VAL A 176 12.65 -13.59 -0.96
N THR A 177 12.61 -13.97 -2.24
CA THR A 177 12.06 -15.27 -2.64
C THR A 177 12.93 -16.44 -2.23
N ASP A 178 14.24 -16.26 -2.23
CA ASP A 178 15.20 -17.28 -1.80
C ASP A 178 15.09 -17.51 -0.28
N TYR A 179 14.96 -16.44 0.52
CA TYR A 179 14.78 -16.52 1.96
C TYR A 179 13.44 -17.18 2.35
N ILE A 180 12.33 -16.78 1.70
CA ILE A 180 11.01 -17.40 1.91
C ILE A 180 11.09 -18.92 1.68
N ALA A 181 11.74 -19.33 0.60
CA ALA A 181 11.90 -20.74 0.28
C ALA A 181 12.81 -21.47 1.30
N ALA A 182 13.97 -20.90 1.64
CA ALA A 182 14.93 -21.48 2.57
C ALA A 182 14.38 -21.65 3.99
N LYS A 183 13.52 -20.70 4.42
CA LYS A 183 12.89 -20.74 5.77
C LYS A 183 11.51 -21.41 5.77
N GLY A 184 11.00 -21.86 4.62
CA GLY A 184 9.70 -22.52 4.52
C GLY A 184 8.52 -21.63 4.93
N LEU A 185 8.56 -20.32 4.63
CA LEU A 185 7.55 -19.35 5.01
C LEU A 185 6.31 -19.48 4.08
N ARG A 186 5.54 -20.54 4.24
CA ARG A 186 4.42 -20.95 3.34
C ARG A 186 3.21 -20.01 3.38
N ASN A 187 3.15 -19.08 4.30
CA ASN A 187 2.09 -18.07 4.37
C ASN A 187 2.16 -17.07 3.21
N TYR A 188 3.36 -16.78 2.68
CA TYR A 188 3.54 -15.87 1.57
C TYR A 188 3.17 -16.54 0.25
N VAL A 189 2.12 -16.00 -0.39
CA VAL A 189 1.61 -16.47 -1.67
C VAL A 189 2.01 -15.57 -2.83
N GLY A 190 2.62 -14.42 -2.55
CA GLY A 190 3.11 -13.48 -3.53
C GLY A 190 3.94 -12.36 -2.92
N GLY A 191 4.66 -11.67 -3.79
CA GLY A 191 5.29 -10.40 -3.54
C GLY A 191 4.78 -9.34 -4.49
N THR A 192 4.87 -8.08 -4.11
CA THR A 192 4.51 -6.96 -4.97
C THR A 192 5.58 -5.89 -4.97
N VAL A 193 5.66 -5.17 -6.07
CA VAL A 193 6.35 -3.89 -6.18
C VAL A 193 5.29 -2.81 -6.15
N GLU A 194 5.49 -1.83 -5.28
CA GLU A 194 4.71 -0.62 -5.21
C GLU A 194 5.53 0.52 -5.83
N PRO A 195 5.17 0.97 -7.04
CA PRO A 195 5.91 2.01 -7.75
C PRO A 195 5.62 3.39 -7.19
N LYS A 196 6.64 4.26 -7.20
CA LYS A 196 6.50 5.68 -6.92
C LYS A 196 7.46 6.49 -7.79
N PRO A 197 7.04 7.61 -8.41
CA PRO A 197 7.91 8.33 -9.36
C PRO A 197 9.01 9.16 -8.67
N ASN A 198 8.68 9.78 -7.56
CA ASN A 198 9.57 10.63 -6.76
C ASN A 198 9.10 10.67 -5.31
N GLU A 199 9.74 11.50 -4.47
CA GLU A 199 9.43 11.65 -3.05
C GLU A 199 9.48 10.32 -2.25
N PRO A 200 10.37 10.27 -1.24
CA PRO A 200 11.20 11.36 -0.70
C PRO A 200 12.50 11.62 -1.48
N ARG A 201 12.79 10.90 -2.56
CA ARG A 201 13.91 11.17 -3.46
C ARG A 201 13.44 11.96 -4.69
N GLY A 202 14.36 12.62 -5.39
CA GLY A 202 14.06 13.38 -6.61
C GLY A 202 13.53 12.51 -7.76
N ALA A 203 14.05 11.28 -7.88
CA ALA A 203 13.57 10.26 -8.81
C ALA A 203 13.73 8.87 -8.21
N MET A 204 12.77 7.98 -8.46
CA MET A 204 12.78 6.60 -7.98
C MET A 204 13.08 5.62 -9.13
N PHE A 205 13.69 4.45 -8.83
CA PHE A 205 14.10 3.50 -9.87
C PHE A 205 12.94 2.77 -10.55
N LEU A 206 11.81 2.60 -9.88
CA LEU A 206 10.61 1.97 -10.44
C LEU A 206 9.43 2.96 -10.37
N PRO A 207 9.42 3.99 -11.23
CA PRO A 207 8.52 5.13 -11.06
C PRO A 207 7.05 4.84 -11.41
N THR A 208 6.76 3.78 -12.18
CA THR A 208 5.39 3.45 -12.61
C THR A 208 5.16 1.93 -12.63
N SER A 209 3.90 1.54 -12.71
CA SER A 209 3.50 0.13 -12.87
C SER A 209 4.13 -0.51 -14.12
N GLY A 210 4.28 0.22 -15.21
CA GLY A 210 4.92 -0.27 -16.42
C GLY A 210 6.40 -0.61 -16.22
N HIS A 211 7.15 0.25 -15.54
CA HIS A 211 8.54 -0.02 -15.16
C HIS A 211 8.64 -1.24 -14.24
N SER A 212 7.74 -1.34 -13.26
CA SER A 212 7.70 -2.47 -12.33
C SER A 212 7.43 -3.79 -13.03
N VAL A 213 6.47 -3.85 -13.96
CA VAL A 213 6.20 -5.05 -14.75
C VAL A 213 7.40 -5.43 -15.61
N GLY A 214 7.99 -4.46 -16.32
CA GLY A 214 9.20 -4.70 -17.12
C GLY A 214 10.35 -5.28 -16.29
N PHE A 215 10.61 -4.67 -15.12
CA PHE A 215 11.63 -5.13 -14.18
C PHE A 215 11.35 -6.55 -13.65
N ILE A 216 10.12 -6.80 -13.18
CA ILE A 216 9.71 -8.12 -12.68
C ILE A 216 9.94 -9.21 -13.74
N MET A 217 9.50 -8.97 -14.97
CA MET A 217 9.53 -9.96 -16.04
C MET A 217 10.94 -10.22 -16.58
N THR A 218 11.83 -9.25 -16.49
CA THR A 218 13.17 -9.36 -17.12
C THR A 218 14.30 -9.58 -16.13
N ARG A 219 14.12 -9.25 -14.84
CA ARG A 219 15.22 -9.23 -13.86
C ARG A 219 15.00 -10.18 -12.68
N LEU A 220 13.77 -10.61 -12.38
CA LEU A 220 13.50 -11.45 -11.22
C LEU A 220 13.45 -12.94 -11.62
N LYS A 221 14.07 -13.80 -10.78
CA LYS A 221 14.14 -15.26 -11.00
C LYS A 221 12.77 -15.95 -10.91
N LYS A 222 11.83 -15.38 -10.14
CA LYS A 222 10.48 -15.92 -9.93
C LYS A 222 9.42 -14.88 -10.29
N PRO A 223 9.30 -14.49 -11.56
CA PRO A 223 8.40 -13.42 -11.97
C PRO A 223 6.93 -13.70 -11.65
N ASP A 224 6.50 -14.97 -11.57
CA ASP A 224 5.12 -15.33 -11.23
C ASP A 224 4.75 -15.13 -9.75
N PHE A 225 5.74 -15.18 -8.87
CA PHE A 225 5.56 -14.82 -7.47
C PHE A 225 5.26 -13.31 -7.33
N TRP A 226 5.90 -12.49 -8.17
CA TRP A 226 5.82 -11.04 -8.12
C TRP A 226 4.69 -10.46 -8.95
N GLY A 227 4.11 -9.40 -8.46
CA GLY A 227 3.16 -8.53 -9.17
C GLY A 227 3.33 -7.08 -8.74
N VAL A 228 2.28 -6.30 -8.91
CA VAL A 228 2.23 -4.88 -8.57
C VAL A 228 1.01 -4.63 -7.69
N ASN A 229 1.16 -3.80 -6.68
CA ASN A 229 0.09 -3.13 -5.97
C ASN A 229 0.22 -1.64 -6.32
N PRO A 230 -0.45 -1.17 -7.38
CA PRO A 230 -0.37 0.22 -7.75
C PRO A 230 -1.12 1.07 -6.72
N GLU A 231 -0.55 2.19 -6.36
CA GLU A 231 -1.25 3.22 -5.61
C GLU A 231 -1.97 4.13 -6.60
N LEU A 232 -3.22 3.78 -6.79
CA LEU A 232 -4.06 4.36 -7.82
C LEU A 232 -4.56 5.75 -7.43
N LEU A 233 -4.62 6.63 -8.39
CA LEU A 233 -4.85 8.06 -8.28
C LEU A 233 -3.68 8.83 -7.65
N GLN A 234 -2.93 8.22 -6.75
CA GLN A 234 -1.79 8.80 -6.03
C GLN A 234 -0.50 8.68 -6.87
N HIS A 235 0.34 7.67 -6.67
CA HIS A 235 1.63 7.59 -7.35
C HIS A 235 1.54 7.60 -8.88
N GLU A 236 0.57 6.92 -9.47
CA GLU A 236 0.34 6.99 -10.92
C GLU A 236 -0.20 8.38 -11.32
N GLY A 237 -1.01 9.03 -10.46
CA GLY A 237 -1.50 10.40 -10.64
C GLY A 237 -0.40 11.46 -10.61
N MET A 238 0.65 11.28 -9.81
CA MET A 238 1.84 12.14 -9.82
C MET A 238 2.50 12.17 -11.21
N CYS A 239 2.43 11.07 -11.96
CA CYS A 239 2.89 10.95 -13.37
C CYS A 239 1.81 11.29 -14.40
N LEU A 240 0.66 11.83 -14.03
CA LEU A 240 -0.48 12.09 -14.90
C LEU A 240 -1.05 10.85 -15.61
N ILE A 241 -0.78 9.65 -15.08
CA ILE A 241 -1.27 8.39 -15.63
C ILE A 241 -2.71 8.17 -15.15
N ASN A 242 -3.55 7.71 -16.07
CA ASN A 242 -4.95 7.42 -15.77
C ASN A 242 -5.08 6.04 -15.12
N SER A 243 -5.77 5.97 -13.98
CA SER A 243 -5.92 4.74 -13.18
C SER A 243 -6.62 3.60 -13.93
N VAL A 244 -7.53 3.93 -14.86
CA VAL A 244 -8.20 2.93 -15.71
C VAL A 244 -7.19 2.23 -16.64
N LEU A 245 -6.23 3.00 -17.19
CA LEU A 245 -5.14 2.43 -18.00
C LEU A 245 -4.25 1.52 -17.16
N THR A 246 -3.89 1.97 -15.96
CA THR A 246 -3.03 1.19 -15.05
C THR A 246 -3.66 -0.15 -14.69
N VAL A 247 -4.93 -0.17 -14.23
CA VAL A 247 -5.56 -1.44 -13.82
C VAL A 247 -5.78 -2.36 -15.01
N SER A 248 -6.23 -1.84 -16.17
CA SER A 248 -6.44 -2.65 -17.37
C SER A 248 -5.12 -3.28 -17.87
N TYR A 249 -4.03 -2.50 -17.88
CA TYR A 249 -2.70 -2.98 -18.25
C TYR A 249 -2.20 -4.07 -17.29
N LEU A 250 -2.27 -3.85 -15.99
CA LEU A 250 -1.82 -4.81 -15.00
C LEU A 250 -2.61 -6.11 -15.02
N ILE A 251 -3.92 -6.05 -15.30
CA ILE A 251 -4.76 -7.25 -15.51
C ILE A 251 -4.33 -7.99 -16.77
N ALA A 252 -4.14 -7.28 -17.87
CA ALA A 252 -3.68 -7.89 -19.13
C ALA A 252 -2.32 -8.59 -18.95
N CYS A 253 -1.42 -8.02 -18.18
CA CYS A 253 -0.13 -8.62 -17.82
C CYS A 253 -0.22 -9.70 -16.73
N ARG A 254 -1.38 -9.94 -16.11
CA ARG A 254 -1.57 -10.83 -14.95
C ARG A 254 -0.69 -10.47 -13.75
N LYS A 255 -0.46 -9.16 -13.56
CA LYS A 255 0.43 -8.61 -12.51
C LYS A 255 -0.29 -7.79 -11.45
N LEU A 256 -1.57 -7.53 -11.56
CA LEU A 256 -2.35 -6.88 -10.51
C LEU A 256 -2.61 -7.85 -9.35
N LYS A 257 -2.01 -7.60 -8.19
CA LYS A 257 -2.20 -8.43 -6.98
C LYS A 257 -3.30 -7.88 -6.07
N PHE A 258 -3.19 -6.63 -5.70
CA PHE A 258 -4.18 -5.87 -4.94
C PHE A 258 -3.98 -4.38 -5.22
N LEU A 259 -4.89 -3.52 -4.74
CA LEU A 259 -4.82 -2.08 -4.95
C LEU A 259 -4.41 -1.40 -3.66
N HIS A 260 -3.53 -0.38 -3.77
CA HIS A 260 -3.49 0.71 -2.81
C HIS A 260 -4.44 1.82 -3.28
N PHE A 261 -5.24 2.36 -2.38
CA PHE A 261 -6.36 3.22 -2.73
C PHE A 261 -6.50 4.42 -1.78
N GLY A 262 -6.40 5.58 -2.34
CA GLY A 262 -6.64 6.88 -1.74
C GLY A 262 -7.16 7.86 -2.77
N SER A 263 -6.80 9.12 -2.67
CA SER A 263 -7.10 10.18 -3.63
C SER A 263 -5.90 11.10 -3.80
N GLN A 264 -5.87 11.84 -4.92
CA GLN A 264 -4.72 12.66 -5.31
C GLN A 264 -5.16 13.77 -6.25
N ILE A 265 -4.52 14.93 -6.15
CA ILE A 265 -4.55 15.93 -7.20
C ILE A 265 -3.46 15.58 -8.21
N LYS A 266 -3.84 15.32 -9.45
CA LYS A 266 -2.91 14.86 -10.49
C LYS A 266 -1.77 15.83 -10.74
N GLY A 267 -0.57 15.28 -10.86
CA GLY A 267 0.65 16.06 -11.14
C GLY A 267 1.22 16.82 -9.96
N GLN A 268 0.64 16.67 -8.77
CA GLN A 268 1.16 17.26 -7.54
C GLN A 268 2.01 16.25 -6.74
N PHE A 269 2.54 16.71 -5.59
CA PHE A 269 3.22 15.85 -4.63
C PHE A 269 2.25 14.80 -4.06
N ASP A 270 2.77 13.87 -3.30
CA ASP A 270 1.99 12.79 -2.70
C ASP A 270 1.06 13.34 -1.59
N ASP A 271 -0.20 13.53 -1.96
CA ASP A 271 -1.20 14.11 -1.07
C ASP A 271 -1.74 13.10 -0.04
N ASP A 272 -1.68 11.80 -0.34
CA ASP A 272 -2.24 10.71 0.47
C ASP A 272 -3.65 10.98 1.00
N PHE A 273 -4.50 11.62 0.18
CA PHE A 273 -5.85 11.95 0.59
C PHE A 273 -6.71 10.69 0.81
N PRO A 274 -7.65 10.73 1.76
CA PRO A 274 -8.67 9.70 1.86
C PRO A 274 -9.43 9.53 0.55
N PRO A 275 -9.96 8.34 0.24
CA PRO A 275 -10.75 8.13 -0.97
C PRO A 275 -11.88 9.14 -1.11
N LEU A 276 -12.08 9.66 -2.31
CA LEU A 276 -13.08 10.69 -2.69
C LEU A 276 -12.90 12.06 -2.00
N VAL A 277 -11.79 12.29 -1.32
CA VAL A 277 -11.42 13.61 -0.79
C VAL A 277 -10.57 14.34 -1.81
N GLY A 278 -10.72 15.66 -1.87
CA GLY A 278 -10.06 16.51 -2.86
C GLY A 278 -10.97 16.88 -4.04
N PRO A 279 -10.51 17.78 -4.92
CA PRO A 279 -11.33 18.36 -5.98
C PRO A 279 -11.54 17.45 -7.20
N GLU A 280 -10.79 16.37 -7.32
CA GLU A 280 -10.75 15.52 -8.51
C GLU A 280 -11.08 14.06 -8.21
N GLY A 281 -11.35 13.28 -9.24
CA GLY A 281 -11.21 11.84 -9.19
C GLY A 281 -12.48 11.00 -9.23
N LEU A 282 -13.67 11.50 -8.89
CA LEU A 282 -14.89 10.67 -8.80
C LEU A 282 -15.16 9.87 -10.10
N LYS A 283 -15.17 10.54 -11.26
CA LYS A 283 -15.46 9.87 -12.54
C LYS A 283 -14.42 8.79 -12.85
N GLU A 284 -13.13 9.11 -12.70
CA GLU A 284 -12.04 8.17 -12.95
C GLU A 284 -12.08 7.00 -11.97
N THR A 285 -12.29 7.27 -10.69
CA THR A 285 -12.39 6.24 -9.64
C THR A 285 -13.54 5.27 -9.91
N VAL A 286 -14.72 5.78 -10.25
CA VAL A 286 -15.88 4.93 -10.57
C VAL A 286 -15.62 4.10 -11.82
N TRP A 287 -15.01 4.68 -12.87
CA TRP A 287 -14.63 3.93 -14.07
C TRP A 287 -13.54 2.90 -13.81
N MET A 288 -12.62 3.16 -12.89
CA MET A 288 -11.63 2.17 -12.46
C MET A 288 -12.30 0.93 -11.85
N PHE A 289 -13.24 1.11 -10.90
CA PHE A 289 -13.99 -0.02 -10.33
C PHE A 289 -14.85 -0.73 -11.38
N ARG A 290 -15.45 0.01 -12.30
CA ARG A 290 -16.17 -0.58 -13.42
C ARG A 290 -15.25 -1.43 -14.31
N THR A 291 -14.08 -0.92 -14.67
CA THR A 291 -13.11 -1.63 -15.51
C THR A 291 -12.58 -2.90 -14.82
N LEU A 292 -12.29 -2.83 -13.52
CA LEU A 292 -11.91 -4.01 -12.72
C LEU A 292 -12.98 -5.09 -12.83
N ALA A 293 -14.25 -4.73 -12.69
CA ALA A 293 -15.37 -5.66 -12.79
C ALA A 293 -15.54 -6.22 -14.20
N ASP A 294 -15.48 -5.38 -15.24
CA ASP A 294 -15.59 -5.79 -16.65
C ASP A 294 -14.46 -6.73 -17.07
N CYS A 295 -13.26 -6.55 -16.50
CA CYS A 295 -12.13 -7.43 -16.69
C CYS A 295 -12.20 -8.71 -15.82
N GLY A 296 -13.24 -8.90 -15.01
CA GLY A 296 -13.42 -10.07 -14.16
C GLY A 296 -12.45 -10.13 -12.97
N TRP A 297 -11.75 -9.03 -12.66
CA TRP A 297 -10.88 -8.98 -11.50
C TRP A 297 -11.69 -8.91 -10.21
N LYS A 298 -11.24 -9.68 -9.21
CA LYS A 298 -11.78 -9.64 -7.85
C LYS A 298 -10.63 -9.72 -6.86
N GLY A 299 -10.47 -8.68 -6.03
CA GLY A 299 -9.31 -8.61 -5.17
C GLY A 299 -9.48 -7.76 -3.93
N ILE A 300 -8.36 -7.41 -3.33
CA ILE A 300 -8.28 -6.61 -2.11
C ILE A 300 -8.12 -5.14 -2.51
N VAL A 301 -8.93 -4.28 -1.91
CA VAL A 301 -8.73 -2.82 -1.90
C VAL A 301 -8.12 -2.49 -0.54
N GLU A 302 -6.86 -2.13 -0.55
CA GLU A 302 -6.13 -1.69 0.63
C GLU A 302 -6.03 -0.17 0.61
N PHE A 303 -6.35 0.46 1.71
CA PHE A 303 -6.22 1.91 1.81
C PHE A 303 -4.74 2.28 1.91
N ASP A 304 -4.34 3.33 1.19
CA ASP A 304 -3.07 4.00 1.37
C ASP A 304 -3.33 5.49 1.37
N CYS A 305 -3.55 6.00 2.55
CA CYS A 305 -3.97 7.37 2.77
C CYS A 305 -3.92 7.68 4.27
N HIS A 306 -3.95 8.94 4.59
CA HIS A 306 -4.09 9.37 5.97
C HIS A 306 -5.19 10.43 6.12
N MET A 307 -5.63 10.62 7.35
CA MET A 307 -6.59 11.67 7.68
C MET A 307 -5.97 13.04 7.37
N LEU A 308 -6.79 13.98 6.91
CA LEU A 308 -6.31 15.34 6.65
C LEU A 308 -5.75 15.94 7.95
N ARG A 309 -4.65 16.68 7.81
CA ARG A 309 -3.96 17.28 8.96
C ARG A 309 -4.88 18.18 9.79
N CYS A 310 -5.78 18.91 9.15
CA CYS A 310 -6.77 19.77 9.82
C CYS A 310 -7.82 18.99 10.63
N ASP A 311 -7.96 17.69 10.40
CA ASP A 311 -8.92 16.82 11.11
C ASP A 311 -8.28 16.08 12.29
N GLY A 312 -6.98 16.26 12.55
CA GLY A 312 -6.27 15.61 13.65
C GLY A 312 -6.80 15.98 15.02
N GLY A 313 -6.79 15.02 15.95
CA GLY A 313 -7.12 15.25 17.36
C GLY A 313 -5.91 15.71 18.18
N THR A 314 -6.11 16.63 19.12
CA THR A 314 -5.03 17.19 19.94
C THR A 314 -4.71 16.35 21.18
N THR A 315 -5.64 15.50 21.59
CA THR A 315 -5.47 14.53 22.69
C THR A 315 -5.51 13.11 22.14
N ASN A 316 -5.05 12.12 22.92
CA ASN A 316 -5.13 10.72 22.53
C ASN A 316 -6.57 10.26 22.32
N GLU A 317 -7.50 10.68 23.17
CA GLU A 317 -8.92 10.34 23.05
C GLU A 317 -9.54 10.91 21.77
N GLU A 318 -9.28 12.18 21.48
CA GLU A 318 -9.73 12.81 20.22
C GLU A 318 -9.12 12.13 19.00
N ALA A 319 -7.81 11.82 19.02
CA ALA A 319 -7.15 11.13 17.92
C ALA A 319 -7.77 9.76 17.67
N LEU A 320 -8.05 8.98 18.71
CA LEU A 320 -8.71 7.67 18.59
C LEU A 320 -10.15 7.79 18.03
N ASP A 321 -10.94 8.78 18.48
CA ASP A 321 -12.29 9.00 17.95
C ASP A 321 -12.26 9.41 16.47
N ARG A 322 -11.38 10.34 16.11
CA ARG A 322 -11.22 10.79 14.73
C ARG A 322 -10.74 9.67 13.81
N MET A 323 -9.84 8.79 14.27
CA MET A 323 -9.41 7.62 13.52
C MET A 323 -10.55 6.62 13.28
N ARG A 324 -11.47 6.41 14.23
CA ARG A 324 -12.68 5.59 13.99
C ARG A 324 -13.54 6.16 12.88
N ARG A 325 -13.71 7.48 12.84
CA ARG A 325 -14.47 8.17 11.77
C ARG A 325 -13.76 8.06 10.43
N PHE A 326 -12.45 8.26 10.42
CA PHE A 326 -11.62 8.12 9.23
C PHE A 326 -11.73 6.71 8.61
N ILE A 327 -11.59 5.64 9.40
CA ILE A 327 -11.74 4.27 8.92
C ILE A 327 -13.14 4.05 8.31
N ARG A 328 -14.18 4.57 8.96
CA ARG A 328 -15.56 4.50 8.44
C ARG A 328 -15.70 5.24 7.12
N GLN A 329 -15.19 6.46 7.03
CA GLN A 329 -15.21 7.28 5.82
C GLN A 329 -14.55 6.56 4.64
N CYS A 330 -13.35 6.00 4.85
CA CYS A 330 -12.64 5.24 3.81
C CYS A 330 -13.45 4.04 3.33
N SER A 331 -14.04 3.30 4.26
CA SER A 331 -14.87 2.14 3.94
C SER A 331 -16.14 2.51 3.16
N GLU A 332 -16.85 3.54 3.59
CA GLU A 332 -18.05 4.06 2.93
C GLU A 332 -17.74 4.61 1.53
N ALA A 333 -16.57 5.23 1.33
CA ALA A 333 -16.14 5.70 0.02
C ALA A 333 -16.00 4.56 -1.00
N VAL A 334 -15.47 3.40 -0.58
CA VAL A 334 -15.42 2.20 -1.44
C VAL A 334 -16.84 1.73 -1.79
N ASP A 335 -17.74 1.70 -0.80
CA ASP A 335 -19.14 1.29 -1.03
C ASP A 335 -19.84 2.22 -2.03
N VAL A 336 -19.61 3.53 -1.94
CA VAL A 336 -20.12 4.53 -2.91
C VAL A 336 -19.56 4.27 -4.30
N CYS A 337 -18.24 4.07 -4.44
CA CYS A 337 -17.61 3.80 -5.74
C CYS A 337 -18.16 2.53 -6.38
N VAL A 338 -18.29 1.45 -5.61
CA VAL A 338 -18.84 0.17 -6.06
C VAL A 338 -20.29 0.30 -6.48
N GLU A 339 -21.11 1.04 -5.69
CA GLU A 339 -22.51 1.30 -6.02
C GLU A 339 -22.63 2.06 -7.34
N LEU A 340 -21.92 3.17 -7.50
CA LEU A 340 -21.96 3.98 -8.71
C LEU A 340 -21.47 3.17 -9.94
N ALA A 341 -20.38 2.42 -9.81
CA ALA A 341 -19.86 1.56 -10.87
C ALA A 341 -20.85 0.46 -11.27
N SER A 342 -21.59 -0.10 -10.34
CA SER A 342 -22.60 -1.15 -10.60
C SER A 342 -23.78 -0.66 -11.42
N ARG A 343 -24.10 0.64 -11.41
CA ARG A 343 -25.18 1.25 -12.17
C ARG A 343 -24.85 1.46 -13.63
N ILE A 344 -23.58 1.52 -13.98
CA ILE A 344 -23.12 1.75 -15.37
C ILE A 344 -23.37 0.50 -16.20
N LYS A 345 -24.11 0.65 -17.30
CA LYS A 345 -24.38 -0.38 -18.30
C LYS A 345 -23.59 -0.08 -19.58
N PRO A 346 -23.28 -1.08 -20.39
CA PRO A 346 -22.71 -0.86 -21.70
C PRO A 346 -23.55 0.17 -22.50
N PRO A 347 -22.91 1.06 -23.25
CA PRO A 347 -23.62 2.06 -24.04
C PRO A 347 -24.45 1.39 -25.13
N LYS A 348 -25.61 1.99 -25.44
CA LYS A 348 -26.45 1.56 -26.57
C LYS A 348 -25.66 1.73 -27.89
N LYS A 349 -25.88 0.83 -28.83
CA LYS A 349 -25.32 0.96 -30.18
C LYS A 349 -25.79 2.23 -30.86
N GLY A 350 -24.92 2.88 -31.63
CA GLY A 350 -25.23 4.07 -32.41
C GLY A 350 -25.08 5.41 -31.69
N LEU A 351 -24.70 5.41 -30.40
CA LEU A 351 -24.34 6.65 -29.71
C LEU A 351 -22.94 7.13 -30.12
N THR A 352 -22.77 8.44 -30.21
CA THR A 352 -21.43 9.05 -30.22
C THR A 352 -20.75 8.85 -28.88
N GLN A 353 -19.43 9.05 -28.82
CA GLN A 353 -18.68 8.92 -27.55
C GLN A 353 -19.21 9.87 -26.47
N GLY A 354 -19.50 11.13 -26.82
CA GLY A 354 -20.06 12.09 -25.89
C GLY A 354 -21.44 11.71 -25.36
N GLU A 355 -22.31 11.17 -26.24
CA GLU A 355 -23.63 10.68 -25.83
C GLU A 355 -23.52 9.45 -24.90
N ALA A 356 -22.58 8.55 -25.19
CA ALA A 356 -22.31 7.39 -24.35
C ALA A 356 -21.79 7.82 -22.96
N ASP A 357 -20.91 8.80 -22.90
CA ASP A 357 -20.36 9.36 -21.66
C ASP A 357 -21.48 10.01 -20.82
N LEU A 358 -22.34 10.84 -21.47
CA LEU A 358 -23.47 11.48 -20.80
C LEU A 358 -24.49 10.44 -20.29
N ALA A 359 -24.76 9.40 -21.06
CA ALA A 359 -25.64 8.32 -20.65
C ALA A 359 -25.10 7.58 -19.43
N ALA A 360 -23.79 7.31 -19.38
CA ALA A 360 -23.14 6.70 -18.23
C ALA A 360 -23.23 7.60 -16.97
N ILE A 361 -22.99 8.90 -17.10
CA ILE A 361 -23.12 9.85 -15.99
C ILE A 361 -24.55 9.86 -15.45
N ARG A 362 -25.56 9.88 -16.34
CA ARG A 362 -26.97 9.80 -15.92
C ARG A 362 -27.29 8.50 -15.17
N GLN A 363 -26.72 7.38 -15.61
CA GLN A 363 -26.87 6.11 -14.89
C GLN A 363 -26.23 6.14 -13.49
N MET A 364 -25.03 6.72 -13.37
CA MET A 364 -24.38 6.92 -12.07
C MET A 364 -25.25 7.75 -11.14
N CYS A 365 -25.77 8.88 -11.62
CA CYS A 365 -26.55 9.82 -10.82
C CYS A 365 -28.03 9.43 -10.68
N ARG A 366 -28.51 8.36 -11.35
CA ARG A 366 -29.93 7.98 -11.42
C ARG A 366 -30.87 9.12 -11.89
N VAL A 367 -30.38 9.93 -12.82
CA VAL A 367 -31.16 11.04 -13.42
C VAL A 367 -31.80 10.60 -14.74
#